data_161245f94ee47343beeaded928f5e7fd
#
_entry.id   161245f94ee47343beeaded928f5e7fd
#
_cell.length_a   1.000
_cell.length_b   1.000
_cell.length_c   1.000
_cell.angle_alpha   90.00
_cell.angle_beta   90.00
_cell.angle_gamma   90.00
#
_symmetry.space_group_name_H-M   'P 1'
#
loop_
_entity.id
_entity.type
_entity.pdbx_description
1 polymer ?
#
loop_
_entity_poly.entity_id
_entity_poly.type
_entity_poly.pdbx_seq_one_letter_code
_entity_poly.pdbx_strand_id
1 'polypeptide(L)'
;LFTSGTTSASKVVALSHKNICSNLMDIGSILDVTSDDVVLSILPIHHVFECTVGFLLALYKGAQTVFCDGLRHVVENLNEYKVSVMACVPGIYERIFGIIRKQIEKQGKLKEILEKEEKLKSSSMEERKNAFKEIHNLIGGNIKLFISGAASLDSKIEEKYRLLGINLVQGYGLTETSPVVA
;
A
#
# COMPACT_ATOMS: atom_id res chain seq x y z
N LEU A 1 -2.22 7.48 22.43
CA LEU A 1 -3.16 6.96 21.44
C LEU A 1 -4.25 6.14 22.11
N PHE A 2 -5.45 6.14 21.55
CA PHE A 2 -6.57 5.36 22.07
C PHE A 2 -6.84 4.18 21.13
N THR A 3 -7.03 2.99 21.71
CA THR A 3 -7.46 1.80 20.95
C THR A 3 -8.86 1.40 21.37
N SER A 4 -9.68 0.95 20.42
CA SER A 4 -10.96 0.31 20.72
C SER A 4 -10.68 -1.04 21.35
N GLY A 5 -10.74 -1.14 22.70
CA GLY A 5 -10.63 -2.42 23.39
C GLY A 5 -11.82 -3.33 23.06
N THR A 6 -11.62 -4.65 23.14
CA THR A 6 -12.69 -5.66 23.05
C THR A 6 -13.70 -5.56 24.21
N THR A 7 -13.38 -4.80 25.26
CA THR A 7 -14.23 -4.41 26.38
C THR A 7 -14.65 -2.96 26.19
N SER A 8 -15.84 -2.58 26.62
CA SER A 8 -16.53 -1.30 26.40
C SER A 8 -15.77 0.00 26.73
N ALA A 9 -14.56 -0.06 27.25
CA ALA A 9 -13.70 1.09 27.55
C ALA A 9 -12.50 1.15 26.62
N SER A 10 -12.28 2.33 26.00
CA SER A 10 -11.06 2.60 25.21
C SER A 10 -9.82 2.49 26.08
N LYS A 11 -8.80 1.79 25.59
CA LYS A 11 -7.51 1.68 26.27
C LYS A 11 -6.58 2.80 25.79
N VAL A 12 -5.78 3.34 26.68
CA VAL A 12 -4.76 4.33 26.38
C VAL A 12 -3.42 3.63 26.18
N VAL A 13 -2.79 3.84 25.02
CA VAL A 13 -1.45 3.37 24.71
C VAL A 13 -0.50 4.57 24.76
N ALA A 14 0.46 4.55 25.68
CA ALA A 14 1.50 5.56 25.79
C ALA A 14 2.70 5.16 24.95
N LEU A 15 3.01 5.96 23.92
CA LEU A 15 4.18 5.79 23.06
C LEU A 15 5.11 7.00 23.22
N SER A 16 6.38 6.73 23.44
CA SER A 16 7.41 7.78 23.44
C SER A 16 7.89 8.09 22.02
N HIS A 17 8.51 9.25 21.83
CA HIS A 17 9.20 9.57 20.59
C HIS A 17 10.26 8.50 20.23
N LYS A 18 10.95 7.96 21.23
CA LYS A 18 11.95 6.90 21.02
C LYS A 18 11.31 5.63 20.42
N ASN A 19 10.13 5.23 20.90
CA ASN A 19 9.43 4.06 20.34
C ASN A 19 9.11 4.25 18.86
N ILE A 20 8.52 5.41 18.51
CA ILE A 20 8.13 5.72 17.13
C ILE A 20 9.37 5.86 16.25
N CYS A 21 10.41 6.59 16.69
CA CYS A 21 11.62 6.79 15.90
C CYS A 21 12.40 5.47 15.68
N SER A 22 12.50 4.60 16.68
CA SER A 22 13.15 3.29 16.51
C SER A 22 12.44 2.46 15.47
N ASN A 23 11.11 2.34 15.59
CA ASN A 23 10.30 1.60 14.63
C ASN A 23 10.38 2.20 13.22
N LEU A 24 10.38 3.52 13.11
CA LEU A 24 10.54 4.24 11.85
C LEU A 24 11.89 3.94 11.16
N MET A 25 12.98 3.89 11.94
CA MET A 25 14.31 3.56 11.43
C MET A 25 14.35 2.11 10.93
N ASP A 26 13.78 1.17 11.68
CA ASP A 26 13.72 -0.24 11.31
C ASP A 26 12.92 -0.43 10.02
N ILE A 27 11.72 0.14 9.93
CA ILE A 27 10.89 0.12 8.71
C ILE A 27 11.64 0.75 7.54
N GLY A 28 12.26 1.91 7.77
CA GLY A 28 13.04 2.63 6.74
C GLY A 28 14.27 1.88 6.24
N SER A 29 14.79 0.90 7.01
CA SER A 29 15.90 0.03 6.57
C SER A 29 15.43 -1.11 5.66
N ILE A 30 14.17 -1.52 5.78
CA ILE A 30 13.61 -2.68 5.06
C ILE A 30 12.87 -2.22 3.80
N LEU A 31 12.06 -1.15 3.90
CA LEU A 31 11.26 -0.68 2.78
C LEU A 31 12.10 0.21 1.85
N ASP A 32 12.06 -0.11 0.57
CA ASP A 32 12.72 0.68 -0.48
C ASP A 32 11.90 1.95 -0.77
N VAL A 33 12.02 2.95 0.11
CA VAL A 33 11.46 4.30 -0.05
C VAL A 33 12.61 5.29 -0.10
N THR A 34 12.58 6.21 -1.07
CA THR A 34 13.64 7.20 -1.32
C THR A 34 13.06 8.60 -1.45
N SER A 35 13.92 9.61 -1.57
CA SER A 35 13.51 11.02 -1.81
C SER A 35 12.78 11.24 -3.14
N ASP A 36 12.91 10.32 -4.10
CA ASP A 36 12.26 10.42 -5.40
C ASP A 36 10.82 9.87 -5.38
N ASP A 37 10.41 9.28 -4.27
CA ASP A 37 9.09 8.68 -4.12
C ASP A 37 8.01 9.70 -3.76
N VAL A 38 6.79 9.42 -4.22
CA VAL A 38 5.55 10.12 -3.83
C VAL A 38 4.69 9.16 -3.03
N VAL A 39 4.46 9.49 -1.76
CA VAL A 39 3.68 8.69 -0.81
C VAL A 39 2.27 9.26 -0.69
N LEU A 40 1.25 8.43 -0.92
CA LEU A 40 -0.15 8.81 -0.71
C LEU A 40 -0.58 8.49 0.72
N SER A 41 -0.86 9.54 1.50
CA SER A 41 -1.48 9.46 2.83
C SER A 41 -2.99 9.41 2.67
N ILE A 42 -3.63 8.34 3.15
CA ILE A 42 -5.05 8.07 2.91
C ILE A 42 -5.84 7.74 4.18
N LEU A 43 -5.20 7.10 5.16
CA LEU A 43 -5.86 6.75 6.41
C LEU A 43 -5.84 7.94 7.39
N PRO A 44 -6.67 7.93 8.44
CA PRO A 44 -6.63 8.98 9.44
C PRO A 44 -5.27 9.04 10.15
N ILE A 45 -4.59 10.19 10.09
CA ILE A 45 -3.24 10.37 10.60
C ILE A 45 -3.10 10.15 12.12
N HIS A 46 -4.21 10.16 12.86
CA HIS A 46 -4.22 9.84 14.29
C HIS A 46 -4.06 8.35 14.59
N HIS A 47 -4.19 7.48 13.59
CA HIS A 47 -3.84 6.07 13.71
C HIS A 47 -2.34 5.88 13.56
N VAL A 48 -1.73 5.12 14.47
CA VAL A 48 -0.27 4.94 14.52
C VAL A 48 0.30 4.35 13.21
N PHE A 49 -0.42 3.49 12.52
CA PHE A 49 0.01 2.93 11.24
C PHE A 49 0.15 4.02 10.17
N GLU A 50 -0.87 4.85 10.01
CA GLU A 50 -0.80 5.97 9.05
C GLU A 50 0.25 6.99 9.48
N CYS A 51 0.25 7.38 10.75
CA CYS A 51 1.22 8.34 11.27
C CYS A 51 2.66 7.91 11.01
N THR A 52 2.99 6.64 11.29
CA THR A 52 4.37 6.14 11.19
C THR A 52 4.72 5.73 9.76
N VAL A 53 3.92 4.87 9.13
CA VAL A 53 4.25 4.28 7.81
C VAL A 53 3.78 5.17 6.65
N GLY A 54 2.62 5.79 6.76
CA GLY A 54 2.07 6.65 5.70
C GLY A 54 2.67 8.05 5.67
N PHE A 55 3.01 8.63 6.82
CA PHE A 55 3.44 10.03 6.91
C PHE A 55 4.90 10.21 7.38
N LEU A 56 5.25 9.74 8.58
CA LEU A 56 6.60 9.97 9.13
C LEU A 56 7.69 9.27 8.33
N LEU A 57 7.42 8.09 7.76
CA LEU A 57 8.38 7.39 6.90
C LEU A 57 8.72 8.23 5.66
N ALA A 58 7.72 8.85 5.03
CA ALA A 58 7.96 9.74 3.90
C ALA A 58 8.87 10.91 4.29
N LEU A 59 8.58 11.58 5.40
CA LEU A 59 9.43 12.67 5.92
C LEU A 59 10.85 12.18 6.23
N TYR A 60 10.99 11.05 6.89
CA TYR A 60 12.29 10.47 7.25
C TYR A 60 13.14 10.14 6.02
N LYS A 61 12.51 9.66 4.94
CA LYS A 61 13.19 9.30 3.68
C LYS A 61 13.34 10.50 2.72
N GLY A 62 12.82 11.67 3.06
CA GLY A 62 12.82 12.85 2.19
C GLY A 62 11.87 12.75 1.00
N ALA A 63 10.91 11.81 1.03
CA ALA A 63 9.90 11.61 0.00
C ALA A 63 8.80 12.67 0.06
N GLN A 64 8.14 12.91 -1.05
CA GLN A 64 6.97 13.77 -1.11
C GLN A 64 5.76 13.06 -0.51
N THR A 65 5.01 13.75 0.37
CA THR A 65 3.71 13.27 0.86
C THR A 65 2.59 14.04 0.19
N VAL A 66 1.60 13.33 -0.34
CA VAL A 66 0.34 13.89 -0.84
C VAL A 66 -0.82 13.28 -0.05
N PHE A 67 -1.83 14.09 0.21
CA PHE A 67 -3.00 13.67 0.98
C PHE A 67 -4.14 13.32 0.03
N CYS A 68 -4.77 12.18 0.27
CA CYS A 68 -5.89 11.72 -0.53
C CYS A 68 -7.14 12.57 -0.31
N ASP A 69 -7.82 12.98 -1.38
CA ASP A 69 -9.07 13.74 -1.35
C ASP A 69 -10.27 12.93 -0.82
N GLY A 70 -10.03 11.69 -0.43
CA GLY A 70 -10.98 10.75 0.12
C GLY A 70 -10.98 9.40 -0.61
N LEU A 71 -11.53 8.39 0.06
CA LEU A 71 -11.49 6.99 -0.40
C LEU A 71 -12.10 6.77 -1.80
N ARG A 72 -12.95 7.67 -2.28
CA ARG A 72 -13.55 7.59 -3.62
C ARG A 72 -12.59 7.98 -4.72
N HIS A 73 -11.62 8.83 -4.41
CA HIS A 73 -10.68 9.46 -5.33
C HIS A 73 -9.29 8.80 -5.35
N VAL A 74 -9.12 7.65 -4.67
CA VAL A 74 -7.82 6.98 -4.54
C VAL A 74 -7.17 6.76 -5.91
N VAL A 75 -7.87 6.17 -6.88
CA VAL A 75 -7.30 5.89 -8.20
C VAL A 75 -7.03 7.18 -8.99
N GLU A 76 -7.87 8.19 -8.84
CA GLU A 76 -7.66 9.51 -9.41
C GLU A 76 -6.38 10.14 -8.85
N ASN A 77 -6.21 10.14 -7.52
CA ASN A 77 -5.00 10.68 -6.88
C ASN A 77 -3.73 9.87 -7.19
N LEU A 78 -3.82 8.52 -7.30
CA LEU A 78 -2.70 7.71 -7.78
C LEU A 78 -2.19 8.17 -9.15
N ASN A 79 -3.12 8.54 -10.05
CA ASN A 79 -2.80 9.01 -11.40
C ASN A 79 -2.31 10.46 -11.41
N GLU A 80 -2.99 11.35 -10.71
CA GLU A 80 -2.71 12.78 -10.68
C GLU A 80 -1.34 13.10 -10.11
N TYR A 81 -1.04 12.52 -8.93
CA TYR A 81 0.22 12.78 -8.21
C TYR A 81 1.34 11.82 -8.57
N LYS A 82 1.12 10.89 -9.50
CA LYS A 82 2.12 9.89 -9.89
C LYS A 82 2.68 9.12 -8.69
N VAL A 83 1.78 8.72 -7.81
CA VAL A 83 2.12 8.04 -6.56
C VAL A 83 2.94 6.78 -6.82
N SER A 84 4.01 6.60 -6.03
CA SER A 84 4.87 5.42 -6.08
C SER A 84 4.72 4.49 -4.88
N VAL A 85 4.33 5.04 -3.73
CA VAL A 85 4.17 4.29 -2.48
C VAL A 85 2.83 4.62 -1.81
N MET A 86 2.14 3.61 -1.30
CA MET A 86 0.93 3.80 -0.53
C MET A 86 0.84 2.74 0.58
N ALA A 87 0.60 3.21 1.83
CA ALA A 87 0.27 2.35 2.95
C ALA A 87 -1.25 2.40 3.21
N CYS A 88 -1.90 1.24 3.27
CA CYS A 88 -3.35 1.22 3.46
C CYS A 88 -3.85 -0.11 4.05
N VAL A 89 -5.15 -0.18 4.29
CA VAL A 89 -5.84 -1.39 4.74
C VAL A 89 -6.24 -2.30 3.56
N PRO A 90 -6.38 -3.64 3.77
CA PRO A 90 -6.70 -4.60 2.72
C PRO A 90 -7.86 -4.22 1.82
N GLY A 91 -8.97 -3.77 2.40
CA GLY A 91 -10.18 -3.43 1.64
C GLY A 91 -10.00 -2.36 0.56
N ILE A 92 -8.99 -1.47 0.70
CA ILE A 92 -8.66 -0.49 -0.34
C ILE A 92 -7.96 -1.17 -1.52
N TYR A 93 -7.04 -2.10 -1.26
CA TYR A 93 -6.37 -2.86 -2.32
C TYR A 93 -7.36 -3.76 -3.08
N GLU A 94 -8.28 -4.41 -2.37
CA GLU A 94 -9.37 -5.18 -2.98
C GLU A 94 -10.23 -4.30 -3.90
N ARG A 95 -10.56 -3.09 -3.45
CA ARG A 95 -11.32 -2.12 -4.25
C ARG A 95 -10.55 -1.66 -5.50
N ILE A 96 -9.27 -1.31 -5.36
CA ILE A 96 -8.42 -0.92 -6.50
C ILE A 96 -8.35 -2.07 -7.50
N PHE A 97 -8.13 -3.31 -7.03
CA PHE A 97 -8.13 -4.48 -7.89
C PHE A 97 -9.47 -4.69 -8.61
N GLY A 98 -10.58 -4.48 -7.91
CA GLY A 98 -11.93 -4.52 -8.49
C GLY A 98 -12.14 -3.49 -9.60
N ILE A 99 -11.58 -2.29 -9.47
CA ILE A 99 -11.62 -1.24 -10.51
C ILE A 99 -10.78 -1.67 -11.73
N ILE A 100 -9.55 -2.15 -11.50
CA ILE A 100 -8.66 -2.68 -12.54
C ILE A 100 -9.39 -3.79 -13.33
N ARG A 101 -9.94 -4.77 -12.62
CA ARG A 101 -10.66 -5.90 -13.22
C ARG A 101 -11.84 -5.44 -14.08
N LYS A 102 -12.69 -4.55 -13.55
CA LYS A 102 -13.82 -4.00 -14.31
C LYS A 102 -13.39 -3.28 -15.59
N GLN A 103 -12.27 -2.57 -15.55
CA GLN A 103 -11.74 -1.89 -16.73
C GLN A 103 -11.23 -2.87 -17.78
N ILE A 104 -10.55 -3.94 -17.36
CA ILE A 104 -10.09 -5.03 -18.21
C ILE A 104 -11.28 -5.74 -18.87
N GLU A 105 -12.33 -6.05 -18.10
CA GLU A 105 -13.56 -6.68 -18.59
C GLU A 105 -14.27 -5.80 -19.62
N LYS A 106 -14.38 -4.49 -19.37
CA LYS A 106 -14.96 -3.53 -20.33
C LYS A 106 -14.19 -3.46 -21.65
N GLN A 107 -12.89 -3.67 -21.63
CA GLN A 107 -12.03 -3.68 -22.81
C GLN A 107 -12.04 -5.06 -23.53
N GLY A 108 -12.73 -6.07 -23.00
CA GLY A 108 -12.75 -7.42 -23.55
C GLY A 108 -11.41 -8.17 -23.44
N LYS A 109 -10.46 -7.67 -22.63
CA LYS A 109 -9.09 -8.20 -22.54
C LYS A 109 -8.89 -9.26 -21.43
N LEU A 110 -9.95 -9.67 -20.74
CA LEU A 110 -9.82 -10.58 -19.60
C LEU A 110 -9.11 -11.90 -19.97
N LYS A 111 -9.49 -12.50 -21.09
CA LYS A 111 -8.87 -13.77 -21.55
C LYS A 111 -7.39 -13.60 -21.86
N GLU A 112 -7.03 -12.53 -22.57
CA GLU A 112 -5.63 -12.19 -22.89
C GLU A 112 -4.77 -12.02 -21.64
N ILE A 113 -5.31 -11.33 -20.61
CA ILE A 113 -4.60 -11.09 -19.35
C ILE A 113 -4.40 -12.40 -18.59
N LEU A 114 -5.42 -13.26 -18.49
CA LEU A 114 -5.28 -14.57 -17.83
C LEU A 114 -4.25 -15.46 -18.54
N GLU A 115 -4.21 -15.46 -19.86
CA GLU A 115 -3.19 -16.19 -20.62
C GLU A 115 -1.77 -15.62 -20.41
N LYS A 116 -1.63 -14.31 -20.31
CA LYS A 116 -0.37 -13.65 -19.96
C LYS A 116 0.08 -13.96 -18.53
N GLU A 117 -0.83 -13.91 -17.56
CA GLU A 117 -0.55 -14.26 -16.16
C GLU A 117 0.03 -15.67 -16.05
N GLU A 118 -0.59 -16.64 -16.74
CA GLU A 118 -0.12 -18.03 -16.72
C GLU A 118 1.29 -18.17 -17.31
N LYS A 119 1.57 -17.52 -18.44
CA LYS A 119 2.89 -17.54 -19.09
C LYS A 119 3.99 -16.87 -18.27
N LEU A 120 3.63 -15.88 -17.47
CA LEU A 120 4.56 -15.05 -16.71
C LEU A 120 4.73 -15.49 -15.24
N LYS A 121 4.15 -16.61 -14.82
CA LYS A 121 4.28 -17.09 -13.42
C LYS A 121 5.72 -17.26 -12.96
N SER A 122 6.63 -17.60 -13.85
CA SER A 122 8.05 -17.80 -13.55
C SER A 122 8.91 -16.57 -13.85
N SER A 123 8.31 -15.48 -14.36
CA SER A 123 9.04 -14.27 -14.76
C SER A 123 9.35 -13.37 -13.54
N SER A 124 10.33 -12.51 -13.70
CA SER A 124 10.67 -11.48 -12.72
C SER A 124 9.55 -10.45 -12.55
N MET A 125 9.56 -9.70 -11.45
CA MET A 125 8.61 -8.61 -11.23
C MET A 125 8.69 -7.53 -12.31
N GLU A 126 9.90 -7.22 -12.77
CA GLU A 126 10.16 -6.26 -13.84
C GLU A 126 9.52 -6.69 -15.18
N GLU A 127 9.73 -7.95 -15.56
CA GLU A 127 9.13 -8.51 -16.79
C GLU A 127 7.60 -8.48 -16.74
N ARG A 128 7.01 -8.82 -15.58
CA ARG A 128 5.56 -8.72 -15.37
C ARG A 128 5.10 -7.27 -15.45
N LYS A 129 5.76 -6.33 -14.78
CA LYS A 129 5.45 -4.90 -14.84
C LYS A 129 5.42 -4.40 -16.27
N ASN A 130 6.41 -4.77 -17.06
CA ASN A 130 6.49 -4.39 -18.47
C ASN A 130 5.38 -5.02 -19.32
N ALA A 131 5.07 -6.30 -19.10
CA ALA A 131 4.00 -7.01 -19.79
C ALA A 131 2.60 -6.46 -19.50
N PHE A 132 2.39 -5.95 -18.28
CA PHE A 132 1.12 -5.38 -17.81
C PHE A 132 1.14 -3.85 -17.71
N LYS A 133 1.98 -3.17 -18.47
CA LYS A 133 2.12 -1.70 -18.46
C LYS A 133 0.78 -0.96 -18.62
N GLU A 134 -0.15 -1.47 -19.41
CA GLU A 134 -1.49 -0.88 -19.56
C GLU A 134 -2.25 -0.89 -18.23
N ILE A 135 -2.11 -1.96 -17.44
CA ILE A 135 -2.75 -2.07 -16.11
C ILE A 135 -2.08 -1.11 -15.12
N HIS A 136 -0.75 -1.04 -15.14
CA HIS A 136 -0.03 -0.07 -14.31
C HIS A 136 -0.48 1.36 -14.61
N ASN A 137 -0.71 1.71 -15.89
CA ASN A 137 -1.19 3.03 -16.28
C ASN A 137 -2.58 3.36 -15.73
N LEU A 138 -3.43 2.36 -15.43
CA LEU A 138 -4.74 2.60 -14.80
C LEU A 138 -4.62 3.14 -13.37
N ILE A 139 -3.49 2.90 -12.72
CA ILE A 139 -3.20 3.30 -11.34
C ILE A 139 -1.99 4.26 -11.25
N GLY A 140 -1.78 5.08 -12.29
CA GLY A 140 -0.76 6.11 -12.32
C GLY A 140 0.57 5.73 -12.98
N GLY A 141 0.85 4.45 -13.20
CA GLY A 141 2.04 3.95 -13.89
C GLY A 141 3.33 3.93 -13.05
N ASN A 142 3.33 4.56 -11.88
CA ASN A 142 4.52 4.77 -11.06
C ASN A 142 4.58 3.90 -9.79
N ILE A 143 3.57 3.08 -9.53
CA ILE A 143 3.52 2.28 -8.32
C ILE A 143 4.77 1.39 -8.22
N LYS A 144 5.49 1.57 -7.12
CA LYS A 144 6.68 0.83 -6.71
C LYS A 144 6.36 -0.12 -5.55
N LEU A 145 5.58 0.37 -4.58
CA LEU A 145 5.31 -0.37 -3.35
C LEU A 145 3.91 -0.06 -2.79
N PHE A 146 3.15 -1.10 -2.56
CA PHE A 146 1.97 -1.08 -1.72
C PHE A 146 2.26 -1.78 -0.40
N ILE A 147 1.78 -1.21 0.72
CA ILE A 147 1.99 -1.73 2.08
C ILE A 147 0.62 -1.94 2.71
N SER A 148 0.24 -3.19 2.92
CA SER A 148 -1.02 -3.54 3.58
C SER A 148 -0.80 -3.77 5.07
N GLY A 149 -1.63 -3.15 5.92
CA GLY A 149 -1.54 -3.32 7.37
C GLY A 149 -2.89 -3.17 8.07
N ALA A 150 -2.88 -3.23 9.38
CA ALA A 150 -4.02 -3.11 10.29
C ALA A 150 -5.07 -4.24 10.21
N ALA A 151 -5.06 -5.09 9.19
CA ALA A 151 -5.90 -6.27 9.06
C ALA A 151 -5.22 -7.30 8.14
N SER A 152 -5.67 -8.55 8.19
CA SER A 152 -5.17 -9.61 7.33
C SER A 152 -5.58 -9.39 5.88
N LEU A 153 -4.63 -9.47 4.96
CA LEU A 153 -4.84 -9.43 3.52
C LEU A 153 -5.17 -10.84 3.01
N ASP A 154 -6.14 -10.98 2.11
CA ASP A 154 -6.38 -12.25 1.41
C ASP A 154 -5.17 -12.55 0.50
N SER A 155 -4.55 -13.72 0.72
CA SER A 155 -3.39 -14.18 -0.07
C SER A 155 -3.67 -14.23 -1.57
N LYS A 156 -4.91 -14.44 -1.97
CA LYS A 156 -5.31 -14.38 -3.39
C LYS A 156 -5.19 -12.98 -3.97
N ILE A 157 -5.46 -11.94 -3.18
CA ILE A 157 -5.29 -10.55 -3.64
C ILE A 157 -3.80 -10.22 -3.76
N GLU A 158 -2.99 -10.62 -2.77
CA GLU A 158 -1.53 -10.45 -2.83
C GLU A 158 -0.95 -11.15 -4.07
N GLU A 159 -1.32 -12.42 -4.31
CA GLU A 159 -0.88 -13.16 -5.49
C GLU A 159 -1.24 -12.47 -6.81
N LYS A 160 -2.47 -11.94 -6.91
CA LYS A 160 -2.93 -11.22 -8.11
C LYS A 160 -2.11 -9.96 -8.37
N TYR A 161 -1.83 -9.15 -7.34
CA TYR A 161 -0.96 -7.99 -7.50
C TYR A 161 0.44 -8.39 -7.93
N ARG A 162 1.00 -9.44 -7.33
CA ARG A 162 2.31 -9.98 -7.69
C ARG A 162 2.35 -10.48 -9.13
N LEU A 163 1.30 -11.16 -9.61
CA LEU A 163 1.19 -11.61 -11.01
C LEU A 163 1.18 -10.44 -11.99
N LEU A 164 0.58 -9.32 -11.61
CA LEU A 164 0.59 -8.08 -12.40
C LEU A 164 1.91 -7.29 -12.30
N GLY A 165 2.91 -7.77 -11.54
CA GLY A 165 4.17 -7.07 -11.33
C GLY A 165 4.06 -5.88 -10.38
N ILE A 166 3.08 -5.88 -9.47
CA ILE A 166 2.90 -4.87 -8.42
C ILE A 166 3.38 -5.45 -7.09
N ASN A 167 4.34 -4.78 -6.47
CA ASN A 167 4.86 -5.17 -5.17
C ASN A 167 3.87 -4.76 -4.08
N LEU A 168 3.17 -5.73 -3.50
CA LEU A 168 2.29 -5.55 -2.36
C LEU A 168 2.83 -6.39 -1.20
N VAL A 169 3.23 -5.73 -0.13
CA VAL A 169 3.73 -6.37 1.09
C VAL A 169 2.73 -6.23 2.22
N GLN A 170 2.68 -7.20 3.10
CA GLN A 170 1.85 -7.14 4.30
C GLN A 170 2.73 -6.92 5.52
N GLY A 171 2.39 -5.90 6.33
CA GLY A 171 2.98 -5.67 7.64
C GLY A 171 2.04 -6.14 8.76
N TYR A 172 2.63 -6.66 9.83
CA TYR A 172 1.95 -6.99 11.06
C TYR A 172 2.38 -6.07 12.19
N GLY A 173 1.42 -5.68 13.02
CA GLY A 173 1.72 -4.86 14.20
C GLY A 173 0.48 -4.48 15.01
N LEU A 174 0.74 -3.76 16.08
CA LEU A 174 -0.27 -3.28 17.03
C LEU A 174 0.03 -1.82 17.36
N THR A 175 -0.94 -1.07 17.89
CA THR A 175 -0.68 0.28 18.40
C THR A 175 0.42 0.26 19.46
N GLU A 176 0.44 -0.76 20.31
CA GLU A 176 1.42 -0.97 21.37
C GLU A 176 2.84 -1.23 20.86
N THR A 177 3.02 -1.58 19.60
CA THR A 177 4.34 -1.89 18.99
C THR A 177 4.89 -0.75 18.13
N SER A 178 4.20 0.40 18.01
CA SER A 178 4.68 1.67 17.43
C SER A 178 4.82 1.81 15.89
N PRO A 179 4.07 1.16 14.99
CA PRO A 179 3.14 0.05 15.11
C PRO A 179 3.69 -1.31 14.62
N VAL A 180 4.78 -1.35 13.85
CA VAL A 180 5.20 -2.52 13.06
C VAL A 180 6.07 -3.47 13.87
N VAL A 181 5.81 -4.78 13.72
CA VAL A 181 6.62 -5.88 14.28
C VAL A 181 7.29 -6.69 13.18
N ALA A 182 6.55 -6.92 12.06
CA ALA A 182 7.03 -7.70 10.92
C ALA A 182 6.33 -7.25 9.63
#